data_2e30982c1a76431b121405d71e63edaf
#
_entry.id   2e30982c1a76431b121405d71e63edaf
#
_cell.length_a   1.000
_cell.length_b   1.000
_cell.length_c   1.000
_cell.angle_alpha   90.00
_cell.angle_beta   90.00
_cell.angle_gamma   90.00
#
_symmetry.space_group_name_H-M   'P 1'
#
loop_
_entity.id
_entity.type
_entity.pdbx_description
1 polymer ?
#
loop_
_entity_poly.entity_id
_entity_poly.type
_entity_poly.pdbx_seq_one_letter_code
_entity_poly.pdbx_strand_id
1 'polypeptide(L)'
;MKWWDDLWLNESFANMMEYVSVDAIEPSWKIFEDFQTSGAPYALKRDATDGVQSVHVEVKHPDEINTLFDGAIVYAKGSRLMHMLRRWLGDHAFRKGLGAYFEKHQYGNTIGRDLWDALSQASGRDVAAFMDA
;
A
#
# COMPACT_ATOMS: atom_id res chain seq x y z
N MET A 1 -9.78 6.14 -4.86
CA MET A 1 -10.48 4.83 -4.89
C MET A 1 -11.91 4.99 -5.40
N LYS A 2 -12.45 3.99 -6.07
CA LYS A 2 -13.86 3.98 -6.52
C LYS A 2 -14.84 3.71 -5.38
N TRP A 3 -14.48 2.79 -4.50
CA TRP A 3 -15.25 2.38 -3.33
C TRP A 3 -14.32 2.02 -2.17
N TRP A 4 -14.86 1.77 -1.03
CA TRP A 4 -14.13 1.54 0.22
C TRP A 4 -13.36 0.21 0.27
N ASP A 5 -13.66 -0.74 -0.62
CA ASP A 5 -12.90 -2.00 -0.76
C ASP A 5 -11.40 -1.74 -0.97
N ASP A 6 -11.09 -0.66 -1.67
CA ASP A 6 -9.72 -0.23 -1.98
C ASP A 6 -9.22 0.91 -1.09
N LEU A 7 -9.67 1.01 0.18
CA LEU A 7 -9.19 2.02 1.13
C LEU A 7 -7.67 2.04 1.24
N TRP A 8 -7.03 0.89 1.11
CA TRP A 8 -5.59 0.71 1.11
C TRP A 8 -4.86 1.53 0.02
N LEU A 9 -5.49 1.79 -1.11
CA LEU A 9 -4.93 2.68 -2.15
C LEU A 9 -4.66 4.11 -1.64
N ASN A 10 -5.39 4.54 -0.63
CA ASN A 10 -5.15 5.80 0.06
C ASN A 10 -4.23 5.59 1.27
N GLU A 11 -4.68 4.79 2.23
CA GLU A 11 -4.06 4.71 3.56
C GLU A 11 -2.73 3.98 3.57
N SER A 12 -2.65 2.81 2.94
CA SER A 12 -1.39 2.05 2.87
C SER A 12 -0.35 2.79 2.04
N PHE A 13 -0.78 3.40 0.93
CA PHE A 13 0.11 4.17 0.08
C PHE A 13 0.62 5.43 0.79
N ALA A 14 -0.27 6.20 1.43
CA ALA A 14 0.11 7.39 2.18
C ALA A 14 1.07 7.05 3.32
N ASN A 15 0.79 6.00 4.08
CA ASN A 15 1.67 5.57 5.17
C ASN A 15 3.05 5.11 4.66
N MET A 16 3.14 4.39 3.53
CA MET A 16 4.44 4.08 2.93
C MET A 16 5.18 5.35 2.49
N MET A 17 4.48 6.28 1.83
CA MET A 17 5.09 7.52 1.32
C MET A 17 5.55 8.47 2.42
N GLU A 18 4.93 8.43 3.58
CA GLU A 18 5.40 9.11 4.79
C GLU A 18 6.86 8.72 5.10
N TYR A 19 7.14 7.42 5.22
CA TYR A 19 8.50 6.93 5.47
C TYR A 19 9.47 7.25 4.33
N VAL A 20 9.04 7.09 3.09
CA VAL A 20 9.86 7.41 1.90
C VAL A 20 10.23 8.89 1.88
N SER A 21 9.28 9.77 2.21
CA SER A 21 9.50 11.22 2.18
C SER A 21 10.40 11.68 3.32
N VAL A 22 10.18 11.18 4.53
CA VAL A 22 11.01 11.51 5.69
C VAL A 22 12.45 11.01 5.49
N ASP A 23 12.64 9.78 5.01
CA ASP A 23 13.98 9.24 4.73
C ASP A 23 14.74 10.06 3.67
N ALA A 24 14.03 10.58 2.69
CA ALA A 24 14.65 11.42 1.65
C ALA A 24 15.05 12.82 2.14
N ILE A 25 14.31 13.39 3.12
CA ILE A 25 14.55 14.72 3.67
C ILE A 25 15.57 14.67 4.81
N GLU A 26 15.43 13.72 5.71
CA GLU A 26 16.22 13.54 6.92
C GLU A 26 16.78 12.12 7.06
N PRO A 27 17.73 11.69 6.21
CA PRO A 27 18.28 10.33 6.23
C PRO A 27 18.91 9.94 7.57
N SER A 28 19.36 10.95 8.34
CA SER A 28 19.98 10.75 9.66
C SER A 28 19.00 10.19 10.70
N TRP A 29 17.71 10.34 10.49
CA TRP A 29 16.68 9.80 11.39
C TRP A 29 16.47 8.30 11.23
N LYS A 30 16.97 7.72 10.14
CA LYS A 30 16.87 6.27 9.88
C LYS A 30 15.45 5.73 10.03
N ILE A 31 14.47 6.46 9.53
CA ILE A 31 13.04 6.20 9.78
C ILE A 31 12.61 4.79 9.32
N PHE A 32 13.32 4.19 8.35
CA PHE A 32 13.05 2.82 7.95
C PHE A 32 13.47 1.77 8.99
N GLU A 33 14.36 2.09 9.94
CA GLU A 33 14.63 1.22 11.09
C GLU A 33 13.39 1.19 11.99
N ASP A 34 12.74 2.33 12.24
CA ASP A 34 11.46 2.38 12.97
C ASP A 34 10.35 1.66 12.21
N PHE A 35 10.29 1.84 10.88
CA PHE A 35 9.37 1.10 10.02
C PHE A 35 9.49 -0.41 10.21
N GLN A 36 10.68 -0.96 10.41
CA GLN A 36 10.91 -2.38 10.62
C GLN A 36 10.73 -2.84 12.07
N THR A 37 11.15 -2.01 13.04
CA THR A 37 11.19 -2.44 14.45
C THR A 37 9.89 -2.20 15.20
N SER A 38 9.11 -1.20 14.80
CA SER A 38 7.83 -0.85 15.44
C SER A 38 6.64 -1.29 14.59
N GLY A 39 6.56 -0.79 13.37
CA GLY A 39 5.39 -0.99 12.52
C GLY A 39 5.23 -2.42 12.02
N ALA A 40 6.31 -3.12 11.65
CA ALA A 40 6.21 -4.50 11.20
C ALA A 40 5.77 -5.46 12.32
N PRO A 41 6.35 -5.42 13.53
CA PRO A 41 5.84 -6.23 14.65
C PRO A 41 4.39 -5.91 15.02
N TYR A 42 3.98 -4.64 14.96
CA TYR A 42 2.60 -4.23 15.21
C TYR A 42 1.64 -4.88 14.20
N ALA A 43 1.97 -4.83 12.90
CA ALA A 43 1.18 -5.47 11.86
C ALA A 43 1.12 -6.99 12.03
N LEU A 44 2.28 -7.66 12.20
CA LEU A 44 2.37 -9.10 12.33
C LEU A 44 1.64 -9.64 13.57
N LYS A 45 1.73 -8.93 14.70
CA LYS A 45 1.01 -9.30 15.92
C LYS A 45 -0.51 -9.32 15.72
N ARG A 46 -1.03 -8.33 14.99
CA ARG A 46 -2.46 -8.26 14.66
C ARG A 46 -2.85 -9.31 13.61
N ASP A 47 -2.03 -9.46 12.58
CA ASP A 47 -2.27 -10.38 11.46
C ASP A 47 -2.24 -11.86 11.88
N ALA A 48 -1.56 -12.18 12.97
CA ALA A 48 -1.52 -13.53 13.55
C ALA A 48 -2.74 -13.90 14.39
N THR A 49 -3.71 -12.99 14.55
CA THR A 49 -4.92 -13.28 15.35
C THR A 49 -6.05 -13.81 14.49
N ASP A 50 -6.87 -14.71 15.05
CA ASP A 50 -8.06 -15.19 14.38
C ASP A 50 -9.06 -14.06 14.09
N GLY A 51 -9.74 -14.16 12.95
CA GLY A 51 -10.76 -13.19 12.56
C GLY A 51 -10.22 -11.83 12.12
N VAL A 52 -8.92 -11.71 11.84
CA VAL A 52 -8.36 -10.49 11.25
C VAL A 52 -8.84 -10.32 9.81
N GLN A 53 -9.16 -9.09 9.44
CA GLN A 53 -9.52 -8.76 8.06
C GLN A 53 -8.29 -8.70 7.15
N SER A 54 -8.48 -8.93 5.85
CA SER A 54 -7.45 -8.67 4.84
C SER A 54 -7.24 -7.17 4.63
N VAL A 55 -6.20 -6.79 3.90
CA VAL A 55 -5.96 -5.39 3.52
C VAL A 55 -7.04 -4.90 2.53
N HIS A 56 -7.42 -5.77 1.59
CA HIS A 56 -8.57 -5.55 0.71
C HIS A 56 -9.78 -6.28 1.28
N VAL A 57 -10.86 -5.55 1.55
CA VAL A 57 -12.10 -6.06 2.16
C VAL A 57 -13.30 -5.64 1.32
N GLU A 58 -14.12 -6.60 0.89
CA GLU A 58 -15.38 -6.28 0.21
C GLU A 58 -16.32 -5.55 1.18
N VAL A 59 -16.73 -4.33 0.81
CA VAL A 59 -17.63 -3.47 1.61
C VAL A 59 -18.99 -3.39 0.95
N LYS A 60 -20.00 -3.97 1.61
CA LYS A 60 -21.36 -4.04 1.10
C LYS A 60 -22.28 -2.94 1.65
N HIS A 61 -21.96 -2.44 2.85
CA HIS A 61 -22.80 -1.44 3.50
C HIS A 61 -21.95 -0.32 4.12
N PRO A 62 -22.40 0.95 4.10
CA PRO A 62 -21.67 2.08 4.69
C PRO A 62 -21.31 1.91 6.18
N ASP A 63 -22.11 1.18 6.95
CA ASP A 63 -21.85 0.95 8.37
C ASP A 63 -20.57 0.12 8.64
N GLU A 64 -20.09 -0.61 7.62
CA GLU A 64 -18.85 -1.40 7.70
C GLU A 64 -17.59 -0.56 7.56
N ILE A 65 -17.70 0.66 7.02
CA ILE A 65 -16.55 1.51 6.66
C ILE A 65 -15.64 1.77 7.86
N ASN A 66 -16.21 2.08 9.03
CA ASN A 66 -15.41 2.40 10.22
C ASN A 66 -14.52 1.23 10.68
N THR A 67 -14.90 -0.02 10.37
CA THR A 67 -14.11 -1.20 10.74
C THR A 67 -12.86 -1.39 9.90
N LEU A 68 -12.76 -0.72 8.75
CA LEU A 68 -11.63 -0.81 7.83
C LEU A 68 -10.40 -0.05 8.34
N PHE A 69 -10.58 0.96 9.18
CA PHE A 69 -9.51 1.82 9.70
C PHE A 69 -8.73 1.13 10.84
N ASP A 70 -8.35 -0.13 10.64
CA ASP A 70 -7.44 -0.85 11.55
C ASP A 70 -5.99 -0.41 11.30
N GLY A 71 -5.40 0.27 12.28
CA GLY A 71 -4.03 0.81 12.17
C GLY A 71 -2.96 -0.27 11.88
N ALA A 72 -3.18 -1.50 12.35
CA ALA A 72 -2.26 -2.60 12.08
C ALA A 72 -2.40 -3.16 10.66
N ILE A 73 -3.60 -3.15 10.09
CA ILE A 73 -3.88 -3.80 8.81
C ILE A 73 -3.80 -2.81 7.65
N VAL A 74 -4.74 -1.87 7.54
CA VAL A 74 -4.81 -0.98 6.37
C VAL A 74 -3.63 0.00 6.31
N TYR A 75 -3.05 0.38 7.45
CA TYR A 75 -1.85 1.24 7.50
C TYR A 75 -0.57 0.40 7.55
N ALA A 76 -0.29 -0.26 8.67
CA ALA A 76 1.00 -0.88 8.91
C ALA A 76 1.27 -2.10 8.01
N LYS A 77 0.36 -3.06 7.87
CA LYS A 77 0.52 -4.21 6.96
C LYS A 77 0.50 -3.75 5.51
N GLY A 78 -0.49 -2.94 5.13
CA GLY A 78 -0.62 -2.46 3.76
C GLY A 78 0.59 -1.66 3.29
N SER A 79 1.16 -0.78 4.12
CA SER A 79 2.39 -0.05 3.78
C SER A 79 3.60 -0.97 3.60
N ARG A 80 3.69 -2.10 4.34
CA ARG A 80 4.74 -3.10 4.16
C ARG A 80 4.61 -3.82 2.83
N LEU A 81 3.40 -4.18 2.44
CA LEU A 81 3.15 -4.79 1.13
C LEU A 81 3.54 -3.83 0.00
N MET A 82 3.20 -2.55 0.11
CA MET A 82 3.61 -1.53 -0.86
C MET A 82 5.13 -1.33 -0.88
N HIS A 83 5.80 -1.35 0.29
CA HIS A 83 7.26 -1.27 0.36
C HIS A 83 7.92 -2.53 -0.22
N MET A 84 7.41 -3.72 0.06
CA MET A 84 7.85 -4.99 -0.54
C MET A 84 7.76 -4.90 -2.06
N LEU A 85 6.63 -4.44 -2.59
CA LEU A 85 6.42 -4.26 -4.02
C LEU A 85 7.43 -3.27 -4.63
N ARG A 86 7.66 -2.12 -3.98
CA ARG A 86 8.70 -1.16 -4.38
C ARG A 86 10.07 -1.80 -4.44
N ARG A 87 10.45 -2.59 -3.44
CA ARG A 87 11.75 -3.28 -3.39
C ARG A 87 11.88 -4.36 -4.46
N TRP A 88 10.81 -5.08 -4.73
CA TRP A 88 10.77 -6.11 -5.75
C TRP A 88 10.89 -5.54 -7.17
N LEU A 89 10.22 -4.43 -7.46
CA LEU A 89 10.24 -3.77 -8.77
C LEU A 89 11.50 -2.92 -8.98
N GLY A 90 12.10 -2.41 -7.91
CA GLY A 90 13.14 -1.39 -7.92
C GLY A 90 12.56 0.02 -8.03
N ASP A 91 13.28 0.99 -7.45
CA ASP A 91 12.81 2.38 -7.32
C ASP A 91 12.48 3.05 -8.65
N HIS A 92 13.27 2.78 -9.69
CA HIS A 92 13.06 3.38 -11.01
C HIS A 92 11.73 2.93 -11.63
N ALA A 93 11.48 1.60 -11.69
CA ALA A 93 10.26 1.07 -12.28
C ALA A 93 9.02 1.45 -11.45
N PHE A 94 9.14 1.39 -10.11
CA PHE A 94 8.08 1.77 -9.21
C PHE A 94 7.69 3.25 -9.39
N ARG A 95 8.67 4.17 -9.40
CA ARG A 95 8.45 5.60 -9.63
C ARG A 95 7.82 5.89 -11.00
N LYS A 96 8.32 5.23 -12.05
CA LYS A 96 7.79 5.36 -13.41
C LYS A 96 6.33 4.91 -13.50
N GLY A 97 6.02 3.76 -12.90
CA GLY A 97 4.66 3.23 -12.86
C GLY A 97 3.69 4.12 -12.07
N LEU A 98 4.12 4.64 -10.91
CA LEU A 98 3.32 5.62 -10.16
C LEU A 98 3.08 6.90 -10.95
N GLY A 99 4.09 7.43 -11.63
CA GLY A 99 3.94 8.62 -12.48
C GLY A 99 2.88 8.41 -13.56
N ALA A 100 2.94 7.30 -14.28
CA ALA A 100 1.95 6.95 -15.31
C ALA A 100 0.54 6.73 -14.71
N TYR A 101 0.46 6.08 -13.53
CA TYR A 101 -0.81 5.89 -12.83
C TYR A 101 -1.46 7.21 -12.44
N PHE A 102 -0.71 8.14 -11.83
CA PHE A 102 -1.25 9.44 -11.42
C PHE A 102 -1.59 10.32 -12.62
N GLU A 103 -0.78 10.31 -13.67
CA GLU A 103 -1.07 11.07 -14.90
C GLU A 103 -2.37 10.59 -15.55
N LYS A 104 -2.57 9.27 -15.64
CA LYS A 104 -3.77 8.69 -16.25
C LYS A 104 -5.04 8.93 -15.44
N HIS A 105 -4.93 8.92 -14.12
CA HIS A 105 -6.08 8.89 -13.21
C HIS A 105 -6.25 10.18 -12.37
N GLN A 106 -5.52 11.24 -12.69
CA GLN A 106 -5.63 12.52 -11.98
C GLN A 106 -7.08 13.03 -11.95
N TYR A 107 -7.51 13.54 -10.81
CA TYR A 107 -8.87 13.99 -10.55
C TYR A 107 -9.98 12.93 -10.71
N GLY A 108 -9.60 11.67 -10.88
CA GLY A 108 -10.51 10.52 -11.01
C GLY A 108 -10.46 9.58 -9.84
N ASN A 109 -11.15 8.45 -9.97
CA ASN A 109 -11.16 7.36 -9.02
C ASN A 109 -10.64 6.07 -9.66
N THR A 110 -9.96 5.25 -8.86
CA THR A 110 -9.31 4.00 -9.28
C THR A 110 -9.69 2.83 -8.40
N ILE A 111 -9.38 1.63 -8.88
CA ILE A 111 -9.36 0.38 -8.14
C ILE A 111 -7.92 -0.16 -8.08
N GLY A 112 -7.66 -1.14 -7.23
CA GLY A 112 -6.32 -1.73 -7.06
C GLY A 112 -5.70 -2.21 -8.36
N ARG A 113 -6.50 -2.78 -9.26
CA ARG A 113 -6.05 -3.26 -10.57
C ARG A 113 -5.43 -2.17 -11.45
N ASP A 114 -5.95 -0.94 -11.39
CA ASP A 114 -5.39 0.19 -12.16
C ASP A 114 -3.94 0.48 -11.76
N LEU A 115 -3.62 0.35 -10.47
CA LEU A 115 -2.25 0.51 -9.97
C LEU A 115 -1.36 -0.66 -10.39
N TRP A 116 -1.87 -1.92 -10.27
CA TRP A 116 -1.11 -3.11 -10.70
C TRP A 116 -0.77 -3.06 -12.18
N ASP A 117 -1.70 -2.67 -13.03
CA ASP A 117 -1.49 -2.55 -14.48
C ASP A 117 -0.43 -1.50 -14.82
N ALA A 118 -0.45 -0.34 -14.19
CA ALA A 118 0.54 0.71 -14.40
C ALA A 118 1.95 0.28 -13.97
N LEU A 119 2.06 -0.38 -12.83
CA LEU A 119 3.33 -0.92 -12.33
C LEU A 119 3.84 -2.08 -13.19
N SER A 120 2.94 -2.94 -13.69
CA SER A 120 3.30 -4.02 -14.61
C SER A 120 3.88 -3.48 -15.91
N GLN A 121 3.23 -2.48 -16.51
CA GLN A 121 3.71 -1.84 -17.75
C GLN A 121 5.08 -1.17 -17.55
N ALA A 122 5.29 -0.53 -16.41
CA ALA A 122 6.55 0.17 -16.15
C ALA A 122 7.73 -0.78 -15.86
N SER A 123 7.45 -1.94 -15.26
CA SER A 123 8.47 -2.89 -14.80
C SER A 123 8.70 -4.08 -15.74
N GLY A 124 7.74 -4.39 -16.60
CA GLY A 124 7.72 -5.62 -17.40
C GLY A 124 7.45 -6.89 -16.60
N ARG A 125 6.97 -6.77 -15.34
CA ARG A 125 6.61 -7.89 -14.45
C ARG A 125 5.10 -7.97 -14.28
N ASP A 126 4.58 -9.16 -14.06
CA ASP A 126 3.16 -9.35 -13.73
C ASP A 126 2.92 -9.04 -12.25
N VAL A 127 2.63 -7.76 -11.98
CA VAL A 127 2.40 -7.27 -10.61
C VAL A 127 1.08 -7.80 -10.07
N ALA A 128 0.06 -7.95 -10.93
CA ALA A 128 -1.23 -8.45 -10.50
C ALA A 128 -1.12 -9.89 -10.01
N ALA A 129 -0.52 -10.79 -10.78
CA ALA A 129 -0.31 -12.18 -10.36
C ALA A 129 0.51 -12.29 -9.06
N PHE A 130 1.47 -11.39 -8.86
CA PHE A 130 2.26 -11.34 -7.63
C PHE A 130 1.47 -10.85 -6.41
N MET A 131 0.57 -9.89 -6.60
CA MET A 131 -0.19 -9.28 -5.48
C MET A 131 -1.50 -10.01 -5.18
N ASP A 132 -2.02 -10.79 -6.12
CA ASP A 132 -3.25 -11.60 -5.97
C ASP A 132 -2.95 -12.98 -5.34
N ALA A 133 -1.65 -13.35 -5.13
CA ALA A 133 -1.22 -14.60 -4.50
C ALA A 133 -1.22 -14.53 -2.99
#